data_6210fca2e76a727252578bc67d1ed5ee
#
_entry.id   6210fca2e76a727252578bc67d1ed5ee
#
_cell.length_a   1.000
_cell.length_b   1.000
_cell.length_c   1.000
_cell.angle_alpha   90.00
_cell.angle_beta   90.00
_cell.angle_gamma   90.00
#
_symmetry.space_group_name_H-M   'P 1'
#
loop_
_entity.id
_entity.type
_entity.pdbx_description
1 polymer ?
#
loop_
_entity_poly.entity_id
_entity_poly.type
_entity_poly.pdbx_seq_one_letter_code
_entity_poly.pdbx_strand_id
1 'polypeptide(L)'
;MKLKVTKFLQCSIGATALLMAIYSAEGQVGGNPYDTDTGNPFLRKKTSPTPSPGATAAAKTKAATLSEKDKDFLVKAVSDGGWEVKTSAMVEKKLQNPAVKDLAAKLAADHSKMNSELVALAKKKGLDIAPDSVKGQSIPGPNYDKNYLTLVEQDHQELLGVFQKEASSGQDPDIKASAAKMLPSLRQHSASVKSTQAKLQ
;
A
#
# COMPACT_ATOMS: atom_id res chain seq x y z
N MET A 1 -23.11 -32.58 31.56
CA MET A 1 -21.97 -32.23 30.70
C MET A 1 -22.33 -30.95 29.96
N LYS A 2 -21.73 -29.81 30.33
CA LYS A 2 -22.17 -28.47 29.90
C LYS A 2 -21.44 -28.04 28.63
N LEU A 3 -22.19 -27.82 27.56
CA LEU A 3 -21.69 -27.29 26.30
C LEU A 3 -21.44 -25.77 26.47
N LYS A 4 -20.21 -25.31 26.28
CA LYS A 4 -19.88 -23.88 26.21
C LYS A 4 -20.04 -23.42 24.76
N VAL A 5 -21.04 -22.59 24.54
CA VAL A 5 -21.26 -21.88 23.28
C VAL A 5 -20.36 -20.66 23.27
N THR A 6 -19.38 -20.64 22.38
CA THR A 6 -18.52 -19.50 22.15
C THR A 6 -19.25 -18.51 21.22
N LYS A 7 -19.47 -17.30 21.72
CA LYS A 7 -20.16 -16.21 21.01
C LYS A 7 -19.34 -15.76 19.81
N PHE A 8 -19.93 -15.86 18.64
CA PHE A 8 -19.48 -15.14 17.45
C PHE A 8 -19.76 -13.65 17.64
N LEU A 9 -18.71 -12.85 17.53
CA LEU A 9 -18.80 -11.39 17.53
C LEU A 9 -19.24 -10.92 16.14
N GLN A 10 -20.49 -10.55 16.06
CA GLN A 10 -21.14 -10.00 14.88
C GLN A 10 -20.75 -8.53 14.78
N CYS A 11 -19.90 -8.18 13.80
CA CYS A 11 -19.54 -6.80 13.53
C CYS A 11 -20.63 -6.17 12.66
N SER A 12 -21.40 -5.27 13.26
CA SER A 12 -22.51 -4.55 12.64
C SER A 12 -21.98 -3.57 11.58
N ILE A 13 -22.56 -3.67 10.40
CA ILE A 13 -22.42 -2.71 9.31
C ILE A 13 -23.22 -1.46 9.67
N GLY A 14 -22.53 -0.38 10.03
CA GLY A 14 -23.12 0.94 10.18
C GLY A 14 -23.07 1.71 8.87
N ALA A 15 -24.23 1.82 8.22
CA ALA A 15 -24.44 2.75 7.12
C ALA A 15 -24.44 4.19 7.67
N THR A 16 -23.55 5.04 7.19
CA THR A 16 -23.67 6.48 7.39
C THR A 16 -23.60 7.22 6.06
N ALA A 17 -24.62 8.04 5.91
CA ALA A 17 -25.04 8.77 4.75
C ALA A 17 -24.03 9.81 4.25
N LEU A 18 -24.03 9.92 2.95
CA LEU A 18 -23.60 10.98 2.04
C LEU A 18 -23.98 12.38 2.52
N LEU A 19 -22.98 13.27 2.65
CA LEU A 19 -23.21 14.72 2.58
C LEU A 19 -22.23 15.31 1.55
N MET A 20 -22.80 15.66 0.40
CA MET A 20 -22.19 16.49 -0.62
C MET A 20 -22.11 17.92 -0.10
N ALA A 21 -20.93 18.51 -0.02
CA ALA A 21 -20.76 19.94 0.03
C ALA A 21 -19.99 20.37 -1.21
N ILE A 22 -20.72 21.01 -2.12
CA ILE A 22 -20.20 21.73 -3.28
C ILE A 22 -19.62 23.03 -2.75
N TYR A 23 -18.33 23.25 -2.99
CA TYR A 23 -17.77 24.59 -2.80
C TYR A 23 -17.18 25.07 -4.14
N SER A 24 -17.97 25.94 -4.77
CA SER A 24 -17.49 26.81 -5.85
C SER A 24 -16.75 27.99 -5.22
N ALA A 25 -15.57 28.29 -5.68
CA ALA A 25 -14.96 29.58 -5.48
C ALA A 25 -14.24 30.00 -6.77
N GLU A 26 -14.87 30.94 -7.43
CA GLU A 26 -14.34 31.74 -8.53
C GLU A 26 -13.37 32.80 -8.02
N GLY A 27 -12.46 33.23 -8.95
CA GLY A 27 -11.83 34.54 -8.90
C GLY A 27 -10.40 34.53 -8.36
N GLN A 28 -9.43 35.14 -9.00
CA GLN A 28 -9.41 36.22 -9.99
C GLN A 28 -8.03 36.26 -10.63
N VAL A 29 -8.07 36.55 -11.91
CA VAL A 29 -6.95 36.92 -12.78
C VAL A 29 -6.50 38.35 -12.45
N GLY A 30 -5.19 38.55 -12.35
CA GLY A 30 -4.60 39.90 -12.24
C GLY A 30 -3.17 39.85 -12.72
N GLY A 31 -2.99 39.80 -14.03
CA GLY A 31 -1.69 40.01 -14.66
C GLY A 31 -1.42 41.49 -14.85
N ASN A 32 -0.22 41.89 -14.53
CA ASN A 32 0.30 43.20 -14.97
C ASN A 32 1.44 42.94 -15.96
N PRO A 33 1.27 43.28 -17.23
CA PRO A 33 2.26 43.03 -18.28
C PRO A 33 2.96 44.31 -18.70
N TYR A 34 3.62 45.02 -17.87
CA TYR A 34 4.57 46.06 -18.31
C TYR A 34 5.52 46.43 -17.16
N ASP A 35 6.70 45.81 -17.15
CA ASP A 35 7.86 46.42 -16.55
C ASP A 35 9.04 46.25 -17.51
N THR A 36 9.23 47.29 -18.34
CA THR A 36 10.36 47.43 -19.22
C THR A 36 11.41 48.23 -18.48
N ASP A 37 12.40 47.57 -17.91
CA ASP A 37 13.63 48.25 -17.49
C ASP A 37 14.76 47.84 -18.42
N THR A 38 15.11 48.82 -19.25
CA THR A 38 16.19 48.79 -20.24
C THR A 38 17.53 48.89 -19.53
N GLY A 39 18.16 47.72 -19.37
CA GLY A 39 19.47 47.59 -18.74
C GLY A 39 20.59 48.24 -19.52
N ASN A 40 21.42 48.95 -18.85
CA ASN A 40 22.68 49.52 -19.31
C ASN A 40 23.80 48.46 -19.35
N PRO A 41 24.47 48.20 -20.49
CA PRO A 41 25.43 47.10 -20.62
C PRO A 41 26.88 47.40 -20.19
N PHE A 42 27.15 48.43 -19.42
CA PHE A 42 28.52 48.86 -19.09
C PHE A 42 28.80 48.99 -17.57
N LEU A 43 28.56 47.96 -16.78
CA LEU A 43 29.19 47.88 -15.46
C LEU A 43 29.55 46.43 -15.10
N ARG A 44 30.69 46.01 -15.66
CA ARG A 44 31.41 44.84 -15.15
C ARG A 44 32.07 45.19 -13.81
N LYS A 45 31.53 44.66 -12.72
CA LYS A 45 32.31 44.57 -11.49
C LYS A 45 32.47 43.08 -11.12
N LYS A 46 33.66 42.59 -11.47
CA LYS A 46 34.16 41.30 -10.98
C LYS A 46 34.32 41.39 -9.46
N THR A 47 33.59 40.59 -8.73
CA THR A 47 33.98 40.16 -7.39
C THR A 47 33.72 38.69 -7.31
N SER A 48 34.80 37.91 -7.35
CA SER A 48 34.83 36.49 -6.96
C SER A 48 34.51 36.41 -5.46
N PRO A 49 33.60 35.57 -5.01
CA PRO A 49 33.57 35.16 -3.61
C PRO A 49 34.51 33.98 -3.43
N THR A 50 35.48 34.19 -2.58
CA THR A 50 36.34 33.23 -1.92
C THR A 50 35.52 32.06 -1.36
N PRO A 51 35.93 30.77 -1.54
CA PRO A 51 35.27 29.66 -0.88
C PRO A 51 35.62 29.69 0.62
N SER A 52 34.63 29.91 1.44
CA SER A 52 34.73 29.73 2.88
C SER A 52 34.76 28.20 3.19
N PRO A 53 35.78 27.70 3.87
CA PRO A 53 35.78 26.31 4.33
C PRO A 53 35.05 26.27 5.67
N GLY A 54 33.94 25.62 5.71
CA GLY A 54 33.35 25.40 7.00
C GLY A 54 31.87 25.04 6.96
N ALA A 55 31.65 23.78 7.12
CA ALA A 55 30.60 23.12 7.88
C ALA A 55 29.97 21.98 7.09
N THR A 56 30.72 20.91 6.93
CA THR A 56 30.13 19.58 6.89
C THR A 56 29.56 19.27 8.27
N ALA A 57 28.46 19.92 8.60
CA ALA A 57 27.58 19.43 9.64
C ALA A 57 26.79 18.29 9.00
N ALA A 58 27.35 17.09 9.06
CA ALA A 58 26.54 15.88 8.96
C ALA A 58 25.54 15.97 10.12
N ALA A 59 24.38 16.54 9.85
CA ALA A 59 23.24 16.42 10.71
C ALA A 59 22.96 14.92 10.82
N LYS A 60 23.40 14.32 11.93
CA LYS A 60 22.86 13.05 12.42
C LYS A 60 21.38 13.32 12.64
N THR A 61 20.58 13.12 11.60
CA THR A 61 19.14 13.07 11.72
C THR A 61 18.85 11.95 12.70
N LYS A 62 18.47 12.35 13.92
CA LYS A 62 17.90 11.46 14.92
C LYS A 62 16.81 10.69 14.16
N ALA A 63 16.97 9.37 14.07
CA ALA A 63 16.02 8.53 13.37
C ALA A 63 14.63 8.89 13.90
N ALA A 64 13.80 9.49 13.05
CA ALA A 64 12.46 9.86 13.43
C ALA A 64 11.75 8.56 13.80
N THR A 65 11.21 8.50 15.00
CA THR A 65 10.43 7.34 15.46
C THR A 65 9.24 7.19 14.51
N LEU A 66 9.07 6.01 13.90
CA LEU A 66 7.91 5.73 13.05
C LEU A 66 6.61 6.06 13.77
N SER A 67 5.68 6.67 13.09
CA SER A 67 4.32 6.84 13.61
C SER A 67 3.64 5.50 13.83
N GLU A 68 2.71 5.42 14.76
CA GLU A 68 1.93 4.19 14.97
C GLU A 68 1.16 3.79 13.68
N LYS A 69 0.67 4.78 12.91
CA LYS A 69 -0.01 4.52 11.63
C LYS A 69 0.90 3.85 10.60
N ASP A 70 2.13 4.34 10.45
CA ASP A 70 3.09 3.76 9.52
C ASP A 70 3.52 2.35 9.97
N LYS A 71 3.64 2.12 11.29
CA LYS A 71 3.90 0.80 11.86
C LYS A 71 2.75 -0.16 11.59
N ASP A 72 1.52 0.27 11.90
CA ASP A 72 0.31 -0.53 11.67
C ASP A 72 0.15 -0.91 10.20
N PHE A 73 0.44 0.02 9.29
CA PHE A 73 0.47 -0.25 7.86
C PHE A 73 1.48 -1.36 7.52
N LEU A 74 2.73 -1.22 7.95
CA LEU A 74 3.77 -2.22 7.65
C LEU A 74 3.40 -3.60 8.20
N VAL A 75 2.94 -3.68 9.44
CA VAL A 75 2.52 -4.93 10.08
C VAL A 75 1.36 -5.55 9.31
N LYS A 76 0.31 -4.77 9.00
CA LYS A 76 -0.85 -5.28 8.29
C LYS A 76 -0.49 -5.73 6.88
N ALA A 77 0.23 -4.91 6.11
CA ALA A 77 0.58 -5.22 4.73
C ALA A 77 1.44 -6.50 4.62
N VAL A 78 2.43 -6.68 5.51
CA VAL A 78 3.25 -7.89 5.56
C VAL A 78 2.43 -9.10 6.00
N SER A 79 1.51 -8.92 6.95
CA SER A 79 0.67 -10.01 7.45
C SER A 79 -0.31 -10.49 6.38
N ASP A 80 -1.00 -9.59 5.71
CA ASP A 80 -1.98 -9.93 4.66
C ASP A 80 -1.28 -10.60 3.47
N GLY A 81 -0.16 -10.05 2.99
CA GLY A 81 0.63 -10.67 1.93
C GLY A 81 1.19 -12.05 2.33
N GLY A 82 1.64 -12.23 3.57
CA GLY A 82 2.10 -13.52 4.09
C GLY A 82 0.95 -14.53 4.19
N TRP A 83 -0.23 -14.08 4.61
CA TRP A 83 -1.44 -14.88 4.63
C TRP A 83 -1.82 -15.37 3.23
N GLU A 84 -1.78 -14.50 2.22
CA GLU A 84 -2.13 -14.87 0.86
C GLU A 84 -1.15 -15.87 0.25
N VAL A 85 0.16 -15.69 0.45
CA VAL A 85 1.19 -16.65 0.02
C VAL A 85 0.91 -18.03 0.60
N LYS A 86 0.66 -18.13 1.91
CA LYS A 86 0.41 -19.41 2.58
C LYS A 86 -0.94 -20.03 2.23
N THR A 87 -1.98 -19.20 2.07
CA THR A 87 -3.31 -19.66 1.65
C THR A 87 -3.25 -20.24 0.24
N SER A 88 -2.59 -19.55 -0.70
CA SER A 88 -2.40 -20.02 -2.08
C SER A 88 -1.66 -21.35 -2.13
N ALA A 89 -0.58 -21.50 -1.35
CA ALA A 89 0.16 -22.76 -1.25
C ALA A 89 -0.69 -23.91 -0.67
N MET A 90 -1.54 -23.63 0.31
CA MET A 90 -2.42 -24.63 0.93
C MET A 90 -3.50 -25.14 -0.03
N VAL A 91 -3.98 -24.29 -0.94
CA VAL A 91 -5.09 -24.65 -1.84
C VAL A 91 -4.62 -25.12 -3.22
N GLU A 92 -3.37 -24.90 -3.59
CA GLU A 92 -2.82 -25.20 -4.92
C GLU A 92 -3.24 -26.58 -5.45
N LYS A 93 -3.08 -27.63 -4.62
CA LYS A 93 -3.44 -29.02 -5.00
C LYS A 93 -4.94 -29.27 -5.09
N LYS A 94 -5.78 -28.36 -4.57
CA LYS A 94 -7.23 -28.49 -4.53
C LYS A 94 -7.90 -27.70 -5.64
N LEU A 95 -7.22 -26.69 -6.17
CA LEU A 95 -7.70 -25.94 -7.33
C LEU A 95 -7.73 -26.85 -8.56
N GLN A 96 -8.78 -26.76 -9.37
CA GLN A 96 -9.00 -27.61 -10.53
C GLN A 96 -8.83 -26.86 -11.85
N ASN A 97 -9.28 -25.60 -11.88
CA ASN A 97 -9.18 -24.78 -13.08
C ASN A 97 -7.74 -24.29 -13.30
N PRO A 98 -7.11 -24.55 -14.45
CA PRO A 98 -5.74 -24.13 -14.75
C PRO A 98 -5.53 -22.61 -14.59
N ALA A 99 -6.49 -21.79 -15.07
CA ALA A 99 -6.36 -20.34 -14.97
C ALA A 99 -6.39 -19.83 -13.51
N VAL A 100 -7.12 -20.53 -12.62
CA VAL A 100 -7.12 -20.23 -11.19
C VAL A 100 -5.81 -20.64 -10.53
N LYS A 101 -5.25 -21.79 -10.92
CA LYS A 101 -3.92 -22.23 -10.44
C LYS A 101 -2.83 -21.24 -10.83
N ASP A 102 -2.80 -20.85 -12.11
CA ASP A 102 -1.81 -19.89 -12.62
C ASP A 102 -1.92 -18.55 -11.91
N LEU A 103 -3.17 -18.08 -11.70
CA LEU A 103 -3.40 -16.85 -10.95
C LEU A 103 -2.94 -16.97 -9.50
N ALA A 104 -3.26 -18.05 -8.81
CA ALA A 104 -2.84 -18.29 -7.42
C ALA A 104 -1.31 -18.31 -7.29
N ALA A 105 -0.62 -18.99 -8.20
CA ALA A 105 0.84 -19.02 -8.25
C ALA A 105 1.44 -17.62 -8.48
N LYS A 106 0.85 -16.85 -9.40
CA LYS A 106 1.28 -15.49 -9.68
C LYS A 106 1.09 -14.56 -8.48
N LEU A 107 -0.08 -14.59 -7.86
CA LEU A 107 -0.38 -13.78 -6.67
C LEU A 107 0.59 -14.11 -5.54
N ALA A 108 0.82 -15.40 -5.26
CA ALA A 108 1.77 -15.84 -4.23
C ALA A 108 3.20 -15.33 -4.51
N ALA A 109 3.66 -15.38 -5.75
CA ALA A 109 4.99 -14.90 -6.14
C ALA A 109 5.11 -13.38 -5.97
N ASP A 110 4.12 -12.64 -6.44
CA ASP A 110 4.11 -11.17 -6.37
C ASP A 110 4.05 -10.69 -4.90
N HIS A 111 3.16 -11.28 -4.08
CA HIS A 111 3.05 -10.94 -2.66
C HIS A 111 4.31 -11.33 -1.87
N SER A 112 4.95 -12.45 -2.19
CA SER A 112 6.25 -12.82 -1.60
C SER A 112 7.32 -11.75 -1.85
N LYS A 113 7.37 -11.22 -3.08
CA LYS A 113 8.30 -10.14 -3.44
C LYS A 113 7.95 -8.83 -2.71
N MET A 114 6.68 -8.44 -2.72
CA MET A 114 6.21 -7.24 -2.01
C MET A 114 6.52 -7.31 -0.52
N ASN A 115 6.26 -8.45 0.12
CA ASN A 115 6.59 -8.68 1.52
C ASN A 115 8.08 -8.56 1.80
N SER A 116 8.92 -9.11 0.94
CA SER A 116 10.37 -8.98 1.10
C SER A 116 10.83 -7.52 1.06
N GLU A 117 10.26 -6.71 0.17
CA GLU A 117 10.53 -5.28 0.08
C GLU A 117 10.04 -4.53 1.35
N LEU A 118 8.83 -4.83 1.84
CA LEU A 118 8.26 -4.20 3.03
C LEU A 118 9.00 -4.59 4.32
N VAL A 119 9.39 -5.85 4.47
CA VAL A 119 10.18 -6.33 5.61
C VAL A 119 11.56 -5.67 5.63
N ALA A 120 12.22 -5.55 4.47
CA ALA A 120 13.49 -4.85 4.38
C ALA A 120 13.36 -3.36 4.75
N LEU A 121 12.28 -2.71 4.31
CA LEU A 121 11.97 -1.32 4.66
C LEU A 121 11.68 -1.18 6.16
N ALA A 122 10.84 -2.05 6.73
CA ALA A 122 10.53 -2.09 8.17
C ALA A 122 11.82 -2.21 9.00
N LYS A 123 12.69 -3.16 8.64
CA LYS A 123 13.98 -3.35 9.31
C LYS A 123 14.88 -2.11 9.23
N LYS A 124 14.95 -1.47 8.06
CA LYS A 124 15.68 -0.19 7.90
C LYS A 124 15.15 0.90 8.83
N LYS A 125 13.85 0.87 9.14
CA LYS A 125 13.18 1.81 10.04
C LYS A 125 13.18 1.36 11.52
N GLY A 126 13.86 0.27 11.85
CA GLY A 126 13.98 -0.25 13.22
C GLY A 126 12.77 -1.06 13.69
N LEU A 127 11.92 -1.51 12.76
CA LEU A 127 10.78 -2.37 13.05
C LEU A 127 11.07 -3.79 12.55
N ASP A 128 11.05 -4.76 13.44
CA ASP A 128 11.22 -6.18 13.08
C ASP A 128 9.85 -6.83 12.90
N ILE A 129 9.57 -7.33 11.71
CA ILE A 129 8.32 -7.99 11.36
C ILE A 129 8.65 -9.40 10.87
N ALA A 130 8.05 -10.42 11.50
CA ALA A 130 8.19 -11.81 11.11
C ALA A 130 7.05 -12.24 10.17
N PRO A 131 7.24 -12.26 8.84
CA PRO A 131 6.19 -12.64 7.89
C PRO A 131 5.74 -14.09 8.06
N ASP A 132 6.60 -14.93 8.64
CA ASP A 132 6.31 -16.37 8.84
C ASP A 132 5.39 -16.65 10.02
N SER A 133 5.08 -15.67 10.85
CA SER A 133 4.15 -15.84 11.98
C SER A 133 2.68 -15.98 11.55
N VAL A 134 2.34 -15.56 10.34
CA VAL A 134 0.98 -15.62 9.81
C VAL A 134 0.66 -17.05 9.33
N LYS A 135 -0.56 -17.47 9.59
CA LYS A 135 -1.07 -18.77 9.10
C LYS A 135 -1.94 -18.56 7.87
N GLY A 136 -1.78 -19.43 6.86
CA GLY A 136 -2.71 -19.48 5.74
C GLY A 136 -4.10 -19.96 6.17
N GLN A 137 -5.10 -19.69 5.35
CA GLN A 137 -6.49 -20.07 5.60
C GLN A 137 -6.87 -21.31 4.78
N SER A 138 -7.52 -22.26 5.42
CA SER A 138 -8.16 -23.37 4.72
C SER A 138 -9.45 -22.88 4.06
N ILE A 139 -9.64 -23.28 2.80
CA ILE A 139 -10.83 -22.93 2.03
C ILE A 139 -11.79 -24.10 2.07
N PRO A 140 -13.08 -23.89 2.44
CA PRO A 140 -14.07 -24.97 2.46
C PRO A 140 -14.39 -25.43 1.02
N GLY A 141 -14.55 -26.77 0.85
CA GLY A 141 -15.03 -27.33 -0.43
C GLY A 141 -16.56 -27.31 -0.54
N PRO A 142 -17.17 -27.76 -1.66
CA PRO A 142 -16.50 -28.41 -2.78
C PRO A 142 -15.98 -27.46 -3.88
N ASN A 143 -16.38 -26.19 -3.91
CA ASN A 143 -16.08 -25.24 -5.00
C ASN A 143 -14.79 -24.47 -4.74
N TYR A 144 -13.65 -25.16 -4.66
CA TYR A 144 -12.37 -24.55 -4.27
C TYR A 144 -11.98 -23.35 -5.13
N ASP A 145 -12.10 -23.46 -6.45
CA ASP A 145 -11.71 -22.36 -7.36
C ASP A 145 -12.53 -21.09 -7.09
N LYS A 146 -13.87 -21.23 -7.04
CA LYS A 146 -14.76 -20.09 -6.76
C LYS A 146 -14.54 -19.50 -5.37
N ASN A 147 -14.42 -20.36 -4.36
CA ASN A 147 -14.25 -19.93 -2.98
C ASN A 147 -12.89 -19.25 -2.77
N TYR A 148 -11.82 -19.74 -3.40
CA TYR A 148 -10.51 -19.11 -3.40
C TYR A 148 -10.57 -17.70 -4.00
N LEU A 149 -11.12 -17.57 -5.20
CA LEU A 149 -11.21 -16.28 -5.88
C LEU A 149 -12.06 -15.27 -5.10
N THR A 150 -13.16 -15.72 -4.48
CA THR A 150 -13.99 -14.85 -3.63
C THR A 150 -13.21 -14.34 -2.42
N LEU A 151 -12.46 -15.22 -1.76
CA LEU A 151 -11.68 -14.87 -0.60
C LEU A 151 -10.57 -13.89 -0.94
N VAL A 152 -9.83 -14.15 -2.01
CA VAL A 152 -8.74 -13.30 -2.48
C VAL A 152 -9.25 -11.95 -2.99
N GLU A 153 -10.43 -11.90 -3.62
CA GLU A 153 -11.04 -10.63 -4.02
C GLU A 153 -11.36 -9.74 -2.83
N GLN A 154 -11.93 -10.31 -1.76
CA GLN A 154 -12.23 -9.58 -0.53
C GLN A 154 -10.94 -9.02 0.11
N ASP A 155 -9.91 -9.85 0.21
CA ASP A 155 -8.62 -9.44 0.76
C ASP A 155 -8.01 -8.29 -0.06
N HIS A 156 -8.00 -8.40 -1.38
CA HIS A 156 -7.47 -7.33 -2.25
C HIS A 156 -8.25 -6.02 -2.15
N GLN A 157 -9.57 -6.05 -1.93
CA GLN A 157 -10.35 -4.84 -1.72
C GLN A 157 -9.93 -4.12 -0.42
N GLU A 158 -9.74 -4.87 0.67
CA GLU A 158 -9.25 -4.32 1.93
C GLU A 158 -7.83 -3.79 1.80
N LEU A 159 -6.95 -4.58 1.18
CA LEU A 159 -5.54 -4.25 1.01
C LEU A 159 -5.34 -3.00 0.15
N LEU A 160 -6.12 -2.85 -0.92
CA LEU A 160 -6.13 -1.62 -1.73
C LEU A 160 -6.48 -0.38 -0.90
N GLY A 161 -7.46 -0.48 -0.01
CA GLY A 161 -7.83 0.62 0.90
C GLY A 161 -6.68 0.98 1.85
N VAL A 162 -6.02 -0.01 2.42
CA VAL A 162 -4.87 0.15 3.32
C VAL A 162 -3.72 0.85 2.61
N PHE A 163 -3.34 0.38 1.41
CA PHE A 163 -2.25 0.97 0.63
C PHE A 163 -2.58 2.38 0.10
N GLN A 164 -3.82 2.64 -0.31
CA GLN A 164 -4.26 3.97 -0.73
C GLN A 164 -4.17 4.99 0.40
N LYS A 165 -4.61 4.58 1.60
CA LYS A 165 -4.54 5.41 2.80
C LYS A 165 -3.09 5.75 3.13
N GLU A 166 -2.20 4.77 3.13
CA GLU A 166 -0.78 4.98 3.40
C GLU A 166 -0.13 5.86 2.34
N ALA A 167 -0.36 5.58 1.05
CA ALA A 167 0.17 6.38 -0.06
C ALA A 167 -0.28 7.84 -0.03
N SER A 168 -1.46 8.14 0.52
CA SER A 168 -1.98 9.51 0.62
C SER A 168 -1.57 10.22 1.91
N SER A 169 -1.63 9.52 3.05
CA SER A 169 -1.54 10.11 4.39
C SER A 169 -0.46 9.53 5.30
N GLY A 170 0.39 8.62 4.82
CA GLY A 170 1.56 8.12 5.53
C GLY A 170 2.51 9.26 5.93
N GLN A 171 3.15 9.14 7.07
CA GLN A 171 4.02 10.18 7.63
C GLN A 171 5.49 9.95 7.25
N ASP A 172 5.93 8.69 7.19
CA ASP A 172 7.27 8.36 6.73
C ASP A 172 7.32 8.38 5.18
N PRO A 173 8.18 9.20 4.56
CA PRO A 173 8.20 9.37 3.11
C PRO A 173 8.59 8.10 2.36
N ASP A 174 9.44 7.23 2.93
CA ASP A 174 9.87 5.98 2.28
C ASP A 174 8.72 4.96 2.29
N ILE A 175 7.97 4.88 3.40
CA ILE A 175 6.82 3.97 3.54
C ILE A 175 5.69 4.42 2.62
N LYS A 176 5.38 5.71 2.63
CA LYS A 176 4.41 6.33 1.73
C LYS A 176 4.74 6.06 0.26
N ALA A 177 6.00 6.26 -0.14
CA ALA A 177 6.45 6.01 -1.51
C ALA A 177 6.39 4.51 -1.87
N SER A 178 6.71 3.62 -0.92
CA SER A 178 6.61 2.17 -1.11
C SER A 178 5.16 1.75 -1.32
N ALA A 179 4.23 2.26 -0.51
CA ALA A 179 2.80 2.00 -0.68
C ALA A 179 2.30 2.47 -2.06
N ALA A 180 2.66 3.68 -2.47
CA ALA A 180 2.29 4.22 -3.79
C ALA A 180 2.85 3.37 -4.94
N LYS A 181 4.10 2.89 -4.84
CA LYS A 181 4.76 2.03 -5.83
C LYS A 181 4.03 0.70 -6.02
N MET A 182 3.47 0.13 -4.94
CA MET A 182 2.83 -1.19 -4.97
C MET A 182 1.37 -1.16 -5.43
N LEU A 183 0.69 -0.03 -5.33
CA LEU A 183 -0.72 0.11 -5.71
C LEU A 183 -1.08 -0.36 -7.13
N PRO A 184 -0.27 -0.07 -8.19
CA PRO A 184 -0.58 -0.57 -9.54
C PRO A 184 -0.66 -2.10 -9.60
N SER A 185 0.25 -2.81 -8.93
CA SER A 185 0.25 -4.29 -8.88
C SER A 185 -0.99 -4.82 -8.16
N LEU A 186 -1.35 -4.24 -7.02
CA LEU A 186 -2.56 -4.64 -6.28
C LEU A 186 -3.85 -4.42 -7.08
N ARG A 187 -3.93 -3.31 -7.84
CA ARG A 187 -5.06 -3.07 -8.75
C ARG A 187 -5.12 -4.10 -9.87
N GLN A 188 -3.96 -4.47 -10.43
CA GLN A 188 -3.87 -5.50 -11.45
C GLN A 188 -4.29 -6.86 -10.90
N HIS A 189 -3.90 -7.21 -9.68
CA HIS A 189 -4.31 -8.43 -9.00
C HIS A 189 -5.84 -8.49 -8.87
N SER A 190 -6.46 -7.45 -8.29
CA SER A 190 -7.93 -7.36 -8.16
C SER A 190 -8.64 -7.49 -9.52
N ALA A 191 -8.14 -6.83 -10.57
CA ALA A 191 -8.70 -6.94 -11.91
C ALA A 191 -8.56 -8.37 -12.47
N SER A 192 -7.42 -9.02 -12.24
CA SER A 192 -7.17 -10.40 -12.69
C SER A 192 -8.09 -11.40 -11.98
N VAL A 193 -8.29 -11.23 -10.67
CA VAL A 193 -9.22 -12.06 -9.88
C VAL A 193 -10.63 -11.94 -10.44
N LYS A 194 -11.15 -10.72 -10.62
CA LYS A 194 -12.49 -10.48 -11.19
C LYS A 194 -12.65 -11.05 -12.60
N SER A 195 -11.63 -10.87 -13.46
CA SER A 195 -11.65 -11.44 -14.81
C SER A 195 -11.67 -12.97 -14.79
N THR A 196 -10.95 -13.59 -13.87
CA THR A 196 -10.94 -15.05 -13.73
C THR A 196 -12.25 -15.57 -13.16
N GLN A 197 -12.84 -14.89 -12.19
CA GLN A 197 -14.18 -15.23 -11.66
C GLN A 197 -15.25 -15.20 -12.76
N ALA A 198 -15.25 -14.16 -13.59
CA ALA A 198 -16.22 -14.03 -14.68
C ALA A 198 -16.16 -15.19 -15.70
N LYS A 199 -15.00 -15.84 -15.85
CA LYS A 199 -14.81 -16.99 -16.76
C LYS A 199 -15.24 -18.32 -16.13
N LEU A 200 -15.51 -18.37 -14.83
CA LEU A 200 -16.00 -19.57 -14.12
C LEU A 200 -17.54 -19.63 -14.01
N GLN A 201 -18.23 -18.60 -14.48
CA GLN A 201 -19.70 -18.56 -14.54
C GLN A 201 -20.19 -19.13 -15.86
#